data_830da3c7517f03fcd65c2a75d17ba73a
#
_entry.id   830da3c7517f03fcd65c2a75d17ba73a
#
_cell.length_a   1.000
_cell.length_b   1.000
_cell.length_c   1.000
_cell.angle_alpha   90.00
_cell.angle_beta   90.00
_cell.angle_gamma   90.00
#
_symmetry.space_group_name_H-M   'P 1'
#
loop_
_entity.id
_entity.type
_entity.pdbx_description
1 polymer ?
#
loop_
_entity_poly.entity_id
_entity_poly.type
_entity_poly.pdbx_seq_one_letter_code
_entity_poly.pdbx_strand_id
1 'polypeptide(L)'
;MQGIADSSPFVRASQRTAYANFGPAEPALAGMTQNAVDLIRAERRPPGAELLVSGNTARFIDQKQSIAEHLPPVVAIVAGTTLVLLFLLTGSVLLPLKTLVMNGFTLAATLGILVLAFQEGWLQAPLDYTGPEAIEITSLVFLFAIIFGLATDYAVLVMARIKEQHDLGDVNEKAVATGIGRTGRVISAAAVCIAVVFLAFATSAIFFMKEVAVGQALGVLIDATIVRALLVPALMRLFGEWNWWAPAPLKRIQRRYGFQEA
;
A
#
# COMPACT_ATOMS: atom_id res chain seq x y z
N MET A 1 2.65 37.52 -0.42
CA MET A 1 3.27 36.19 -0.34
C MET A 1 2.92 35.43 -1.62
N GLN A 2 3.88 34.78 -2.26
CA GLN A 2 3.57 33.91 -3.37
C GLN A 2 2.69 32.75 -2.89
N GLY A 3 1.62 32.42 -3.62
CA GLY A 3 0.69 31.34 -3.26
C GLY A 3 -0.56 31.77 -2.47
N ILE A 4 -0.70 33.04 -2.14
CA ILE A 4 -1.90 33.62 -1.51
C ILE A 4 -2.52 34.62 -2.48
N ALA A 5 -3.78 34.37 -2.88
CA ALA A 5 -4.56 35.26 -3.73
C ALA A 5 -5.30 36.34 -2.96
N ASP A 6 -5.79 35.99 -1.78
CA ASP A 6 -6.59 36.88 -0.94
C ASP A 6 -6.30 36.65 0.54
N SER A 7 -6.52 37.67 1.36
CA SER A 7 -6.40 37.56 2.81
C SER A 7 -7.43 38.43 3.49
N SER A 8 -8.11 37.90 4.51
CA SER A 8 -9.00 38.68 5.34
C SER A 8 -8.20 39.45 6.42
N PRO A 9 -8.73 40.59 6.92
CA PRO A 9 -8.18 41.20 8.13
C PRO A 9 -8.31 40.24 9.32
N PHE A 10 -7.48 40.46 10.35
CA PHE A 10 -7.61 39.73 11.60
C PHE A 10 -8.94 40.00 12.29
N VAL A 11 -9.68 38.92 12.55
CA VAL A 11 -10.97 38.96 13.24
C VAL A 11 -10.77 38.41 14.65
N ARG A 12 -11.22 39.16 15.65
CA ARG A 12 -11.15 38.74 17.05
C ARG A 12 -12.28 37.75 17.35
N ALA A 13 -11.93 36.50 17.60
CA ALA A 13 -12.90 35.44 17.94
C ALA A 13 -13.19 35.39 19.46
N SER A 14 -12.21 35.77 20.31
CA SER A 14 -12.35 35.83 21.76
C SER A 14 -11.39 36.85 22.36
N GLN A 15 -11.35 36.96 23.70
CA GLN A 15 -10.37 37.83 24.38
C GLN A 15 -8.91 37.41 24.13
N ARG A 16 -8.66 36.14 23.78
CA ARG A 16 -7.32 35.55 23.61
C ARG A 16 -7.06 34.98 22.23
N THR A 17 -8.04 35.02 21.33
CA THR A 17 -7.93 34.38 20.02
C THR A 17 -8.36 35.36 18.92
N ALA A 18 -7.52 35.49 17.90
CA ALA A 18 -7.86 36.14 16.64
C ALA A 18 -7.48 35.22 15.47
N TYR A 19 -8.19 35.31 14.37
CA TYR A 19 -7.91 34.54 13.16
C TYR A 19 -7.96 35.42 11.92
N ALA A 20 -7.27 34.99 10.89
CA ALA A 20 -7.38 35.52 9.53
C ALA A 20 -7.52 34.40 8.56
N ASN A 21 -8.28 34.58 7.49
CA ASN A 21 -8.40 33.61 6.42
C ASN A 21 -7.48 34.02 5.25
N PHE A 22 -6.81 33.05 4.68
CA PHE A 22 -5.98 33.22 3.48
C PHE A 22 -6.56 32.37 2.36
N GLY A 23 -6.93 33.01 1.24
CA GLY A 23 -7.35 32.34 0.03
C GLY A 23 -6.13 31.90 -0.78
N PRO A 24 -5.99 30.60 -1.14
CA PRO A 24 -4.88 30.14 -1.96
C PRO A 24 -5.02 30.65 -3.39
N ALA A 25 -3.89 30.94 -4.04
CA ALA A 25 -3.83 31.32 -5.44
C ALA A 25 -3.97 30.13 -6.42
N GLU A 26 -3.67 28.93 -5.93
CA GLU A 26 -3.71 27.65 -6.65
C GLU A 26 -4.47 26.58 -5.83
N PRO A 27 -4.76 25.42 -6.41
CA PRO A 27 -5.38 24.31 -5.69
C PRO A 27 -4.67 23.98 -4.38
N ALA A 28 -5.43 23.49 -3.40
CA ALA A 28 -4.95 23.29 -2.02
C ALA A 28 -3.72 22.38 -1.92
N LEU A 29 -3.54 21.45 -2.87
CA LEU A 29 -2.42 20.50 -2.90
C LEU A 29 -1.24 20.96 -3.79
N ALA A 30 -1.38 22.08 -4.49
CA ALA A 30 -0.31 22.62 -5.31
C ALA A 30 0.91 23.03 -4.45
N GLY A 31 2.11 22.83 -4.99
CA GLY A 31 3.36 23.09 -4.28
C GLY A 31 3.50 24.54 -3.80
N MET A 32 3.00 25.51 -4.57
CA MET A 32 3.03 26.93 -4.21
C MET A 32 2.15 27.21 -2.98
N THR A 33 0.99 26.57 -2.88
CA THR A 33 0.09 26.71 -1.71
C THR A 33 0.70 26.05 -0.47
N GLN A 34 1.37 24.91 -0.63
CA GLN A 34 2.09 24.24 0.46
C GLN A 34 3.22 25.14 0.98
N ASN A 35 4.03 25.71 0.10
CA ASN A 35 5.11 26.64 0.47
C ASN A 35 4.58 27.89 1.22
N ALA A 36 3.40 28.42 0.82
CA ALA A 36 2.79 29.53 1.52
C ALA A 36 2.42 29.17 2.97
N VAL A 37 1.90 27.98 3.23
CA VAL A 37 1.62 27.49 4.59
C VAL A 37 2.89 27.37 5.40
N ASP A 38 3.97 26.85 4.83
CA ASP A 38 5.26 26.73 5.53
C ASP A 38 5.86 28.08 5.86
N LEU A 39 5.76 29.07 4.96
CA LEU A 39 6.18 30.44 5.20
C LEU A 39 5.38 31.10 6.33
N ILE A 40 4.04 30.91 6.38
CA ILE A 40 3.21 31.42 7.48
C ILE A 40 3.60 30.78 8.81
N ARG A 41 3.87 29.46 8.82
CA ARG A 41 4.31 28.74 10.04
C ARG A 41 5.69 29.18 10.53
N ALA A 42 6.56 29.59 9.62
CA ALA A 42 7.90 30.11 9.94
C ALA A 42 7.91 31.56 10.40
N GLU A 43 6.78 32.28 10.26
CA GLU A 43 6.70 33.69 10.61
C GLU A 43 6.93 33.94 12.11
N ARG A 44 7.56 35.08 12.43
CA ARG A 44 7.96 35.43 13.80
C ARG A 44 6.74 35.61 14.70
N ARG A 45 6.63 34.82 15.73
CA ARG A 45 5.52 34.87 16.70
C ARG A 45 5.68 36.05 17.63
N PRO A 46 4.60 36.81 17.92
CA PRO A 46 4.63 37.79 19.00
C PRO A 46 4.91 37.12 20.34
N PRO A 47 5.62 37.79 21.28
CA PRO A 47 5.85 37.23 22.61
C PRO A 47 4.52 36.88 23.31
N GLY A 48 4.43 35.63 23.79
CA GLY A 48 3.24 35.11 24.47
C GLY A 48 2.06 34.72 23.57
N ALA A 49 2.26 34.69 22.24
CA ALA A 49 1.25 34.20 21.30
C ALA A 49 1.68 32.88 20.65
N GLU A 50 0.70 32.03 20.39
CA GLU A 50 0.86 30.80 19.58
C GLU A 50 0.21 31.02 18.22
N LEU A 51 0.93 30.68 17.17
CA LEU A 51 0.42 30.71 15.79
C LEU A 51 0.02 29.31 15.37
N LEU A 52 -1.26 29.09 15.11
CA LEU A 52 -1.80 27.85 14.58
C LEU A 52 -2.29 28.08 13.15
N VAL A 53 -1.83 27.26 12.23
CA VAL A 53 -2.25 27.30 10.83
C VAL A 53 -3.10 26.06 10.54
N SER A 54 -4.31 26.29 10.06
CA SER A 54 -5.30 25.25 9.78
C SER A 54 -5.81 25.39 8.34
N GLY A 55 -6.53 24.40 7.85
CA GLY A 55 -7.08 24.34 6.50
C GLY A 55 -6.65 23.08 5.77
N ASN A 56 -7.18 22.87 4.56
CA ASN A 56 -6.94 21.65 3.80
C ASN A 56 -5.45 21.44 3.49
N THR A 57 -4.75 22.48 3.06
CA THR A 57 -3.31 22.42 2.75
C THR A 57 -2.47 22.13 4.00
N ALA A 58 -2.74 22.82 5.11
CA ALA A 58 -2.02 22.58 6.36
C ALA A 58 -2.21 21.15 6.85
N ARG A 59 -3.45 20.65 6.81
CA ARG A 59 -3.78 19.25 7.14
C ARG A 59 -3.06 18.25 6.24
N PHE A 60 -2.99 18.52 4.94
CA PHE A 60 -2.27 17.66 3.98
C PHE A 60 -0.78 17.58 4.30
N ILE A 61 -0.14 18.73 4.60
CA ILE A 61 1.28 18.80 4.98
C ILE A 61 1.53 17.98 6.26
N ASP A 62 0.70 18.19 7.30
CA ASP A 62 0.83 17.51 8.58
C ASP A 62 0.61 16.00 8.44
N GLN A 63 -0.38 15.61 7.64
CA GLN A 63 -0.66 14.20 7.35
C GLN A 63 0.49 13.55 6.58
N LYS A 64 1.04 14.23 5.55
CA LYS A 64 2.21 13.77 4.79
C LYS A 64 3.41 13.56 5.70
N GLN A 65 3.70 14.51 6.58
CA GLN A 65 4.79 14.41 7.53
C GLN A 65 4.56 13.25 8.52
N SER A 66 3.38 13.17 9.11
CA SER A 66 3.03 12.09 10.05
C SER A 66 3.17 10.71 9.41
N ILE A 67 2.72 10.54 8.18
CA ILE A 67 2.87 9.28 7.45
C ILE A 67 4.35 8.99 7.15
N ALA A 68 5.11 9.98 6.71
CA ALA A 68 6.54 9.80 6.44
C ALA A 68 7.32 9.35 7.69
N GLU A 69 6.96 9.84 8.86
CA GLU A 69 7.58 9.48 10.14
C GLU A 69 7.16 8.08 10.63
N HIS A 70 5.88 7.70 10.45
CA HIS A 70 5.33 6.46 10.99
C HIS A 70 5.33 5.29 9.99
N LEU A 71 5.41 5.54 8.67
CA LEU A 71 5.40 4.50 7.66
C LEU A 71 6.58 3.50 7.79
N PRO A 72 7.85 3.94 8.01
CA PRO A 72 8.96 3.02 8.13
C PRO A 72 8.80 1.99 9.28
N PRO A 73 8.44 2.38 10.51
CA PRO A 73 8.21 1.40 11.58
C PRO A 73 7.00 0.49 11.31
N VAL A 74 5.92 1.01 10.71
CA VAL A 74 4.77 0.18 10.33
C VAL A 74 5.17 -0.86 9.30
N VAL A 75 5.88 -0.47 8.24
CA VAL A 75 6.39 -1.40 7.22
C VAL A 75 7.32 -2.44 7.84
N ALA A 76 8.21 -2.04 8.75
CA ALA A 76 9.13 -2.96 9.42
C ALA A 76 8.37 -4.00 10.28
N ILE A 77 7.34 -3.58 11.02
CA ILE A 77 6.51 -4.47 11.84
C ILE A 77 5.75 -5.45 10.95
N VAL A 78 5.07 -4.96 9.91
CA VAL A 78 4.28 -5.79 8.98
C VAL A 78 5.19 -6.77 8.24
N ALA A 79 6.32 -6.30 7.70
CA ALA A 79 7.28 -7.16 7.03
C ALA A 79 7.89 -8.20 7.98
N GLY A 80 8.28 -7.80 9.19
CA GLY A 80 8.82 -8.69 10.21
C GLY A 80 7.81 -9.78 10.62
N THR A 81 6.57 -9.39 10.88
CA THR A 81 5.49 -10.35 11.20
C THR A 81 5.24 -11.33 10.06
N THR A 82 5.16 -10.83 8.82
CA THR A 82 4.99 -11.67 7.62
C THR A 82 6.16 -12.64 7.45
N LEU A 83 7.41 -12.18 7.63
CA LEU A 83 8.60 -13.04 7.57
C LEU A 83 8.53 -14.15 8.61
N VAL A 84 8.17 -13.83 9.86
CA VAL A 84 8.06 -14.82 10.94
C VAL A 84 6.96 -15.83 10.67
N LEU A 85 5.75 -15.38 10.31
CA LEU A 85 4.62 -16.26 10.03
C LEU A 85 4.89 -17.21 8.85
N LEU A 86 5.38 -16.68 7.74
CA LEU A 86 5.71 -17.48 6.57
C LEU A 86 6.91 -18.40 6.82
N PHE A 87 7.88 -17.98 7.63
CA PHE A 87 8.97 -18.85 8.06
C PHE A 87 8.47 -20.02 8.90
N LEU A 88 7.61 -19.78 9.87
CA LEU A 88 7.02 -20.83 10.70
C LEU A 88 6.18 -21.82 9.88
N LEU A 89 5.51 -21.32 8.84
CA LEU A 89 4.72 -22.13 7.91
C LEU A 89 5.62 -22.98 6.99
N THR A 90 6.62 -22.38 6.37
CA THR A 90 7.40 -23.01 5.28
C THR A 90 8.67 -23.70 5.77
N GLY A 91 9.25 -23.24 6.88
CA GLY A 91 10.57 -23.69 7.32
C GLY A 91 11.72 -23.13 6.49
N SER A 92 11.47 -22.18 5.61
CA SER A 92 12.43 -21.53 4.73
C SER A 92 12.59 -20.05 5.07
N VAL A 93 13.79 -19.50 4.90
CA VAL A 93 14.05 -18.07 4.98
C VAL A 93 13.84 -17.39 3.62
N LEU A 94 14.12 -18.10 2.54
CA LEU A 94 14.10 -17.54 1.20
C LEU A 94 12.68 -17.31 0.67
N LEU A 95 11.74 -18.20 0.98
CA LEU A 95 10.33 -18.06 0.54
C LEU A 95 9.66 -16.81 1.11
N PRO A 96 9.69 -16.52 2.43
CA PRO A 96 9.16 -15.29 2.98
C PRO A 96 9.79 -14.04 2.38
N LEU A 97 11.11 -14.03 2.20
CA LEU A 97 11.81 -12.89 1.61
C LEU A 97 11.35 -12.61 0.18
N LYS A 98 11.24 -13.63 -0.65
CA LYS A 98 10.67 -13.51 -2.01
C LYS A 98 9.25 -12.97 -2.00
N THR A 99 8.40 -13.49 -1.09
CA THR A 99 7.02 -13.02 -0.96
C THR A 99 6.96 -11.52 -0.66
N LEU A 100 7.80 -11.03 0.28
CA LEU A 100 7.87 -9.59 0.56
C LEU A 100 8.32 -8.77 -0.64
N VAL A 101 9.34 -9.21 -1.35
CA VAL A 101 9.81 -8.53 -2.57
C VAL A 101 8.70 -8.48 -3.62
N MET A 102 7.98 -9.58 -3.81
CA MET A 102 6.86 -9.64 -4.77
C MET A 102 5.69 -8.74 -4.37
N ASN A 103 5.32 -8.72 -3.09
CA ASN A 103 4.31 -7.79 -2.59
C ASN A 103 4.75 -6.33 -2.82
N GLY A 104 6.05 -6.03 -2.65
CA GLY A 104 6.62 -4.74 -2.99
C GLY A 104 6.47 -4.39 -4.47
N PHE A 105 6.71 -5.34 -5.38
CA PHE A 105 6.48 -5.14 -6.82
C PHE A 105 5.01 -4.91 -7.15
N THR A 106 4.09 -5.66 -6.54
CA THR A 106 2.64 -5.44 -6.72
C THR A 106 2.25 -4.02 -6.33
N LEU A 107 2.71 -3.57 -5.16
CA LEU A 107 2.45 -2.21 -4.68
C LEU A 107 3.05 -1.16 -5.61
N ALA A 108 4.32 -1.30 -5.97
CA ALA A 108 5.00 -0.34 -6.86
C ALA A 108 4.32 -0.26 -8.24
N ALA A 109 3.96 -1.39 -8.82
CA ALA A 109 3.25 -1.43 -10.10
C ALA A 109 1.87 -0.78 -10.00
N THR A 110 1.11 -1.08 -8.95
CA THR A 110 -0.21 -0.49 -8.72
C THR A 110 -0.14 1.01 -8.53
N LEU A 111 0.79 1.48 -7.69
CA LEU A 111 0.97 2.92 -7.44
C LEU A 111 1.45 3.64 -8.70
N GLY A 112 2.36 3.03 -9.47
CA GLY A 112 2.81 3.59 -10.76
C GLY A 112 1.67 3.76 -11.74
N ILE A 113 0.79 2.77 -11.87
CA ILE A 113 -0.40 2.86 -12.74
C ILE A 113 -1.37 3.92 -12.22
N LEU A 114 -1.56 4.04 -10.90
CA LEU A 114 -2.43 5.07 -10.33
C LEU A 114 -1.93 6.48 -10.59
N VAL A 115 -0.61 6.70 -10.53
CA VAL A 115 -0.03 7.99 -10.92
C VAL A 115 -0.40 8.32 -12.36
N LEU A 116 -0.19 7.40 -13.30
CA LEU A 116 -0.56 7.60 -14.70
C LEU A 116 -2.06 7.79 -14.89
N ALA A 117 -2.87 7.02 -14.18
CA ALA A 117 -4.32 7.04 -14.31
C ALA A 117 -4.96 8.34 -13.77
N PHE A 118 -4.54 8.77 -12.57
CA PHE A 118 -5.20 9.85 -11.84
C PHE A 118 -4.39 11.15 -11.83
N GLN A 119 -3.08 11.09 -11.68
CA GLN A 119 -2.24 12.28 -11.64
C GLN A 119 -1.95 12.80 -13.05
N GLU A 120 -1.63 11.91 -14.00
CA GLU A 120 -1.47 12.26 -15.41
C GLU A 120 -2.81 12.33 -16.19
N GLY A 121 -3.91 11.96 -15.53
CA GLY A 121 -5.27 12.14 -16.05
C GLY A 121 -5.73 11.15 -17.13
N TRP A 122 -5.06 10.01 -17.33
CA TRP A 122 -5.44 9.03 -18.36
C TRP A 122 -6.87 8.48 -18.18
N LEU A 123 -7.36 8.41 -16.95
CA LEU A 123 -8.72 7.96 -16.65
C LEU A 123 -9.70 9.12 -16.40
N GLN A 124 -9.30 10.37 -16.61
CA GLN A 124 -10.15 11.53 -16.34
C GLN A 124 -11.43 11.51 -17.20
N ALA A 125 -11.30 11.28 -18.50
CA ALA A 125 -12.46 11.24 -19.40
C ALA A 125 -13.38 10.03 -19.14
N PRO A 126 -12.89 8.77 -19.02
CA PRO A 126 -13.78 7.62 -18.83
C PRO A 126 -14.41 7.55 -17.43
N LEU A 127 -13.80 8.13 -16.41
CA LEU A 127 -14.33 8.11 -15.04
C LEU A 127 -15.03 9.41 -14.63
N ASP A 128 -15.04 10.40 -15.49
CA ASP A 128 -15.67 11.71 -15.26
C ASP A 128 -15.37 12.26 -13.87
N TYR A 129 -14.11 12.68 -13.65
CA TYR A 129 -13.69 13.28 -12.40
C TYR A 129 -12.90 14.57 -12.64
N THR A 130 -13.05 15.50 -11.74
CA THR A 130 -12.14 16.63 -11.53
C THR A 130 -11.41 16.36 -10.21
N GLY A 131 -10.20 15.85 -10.31
CA GLY A 131 -9.39 15.50 -9.15
C GLY A 131 -8.27 16.50 -8.89
N PRO A 132 -7.72 16.51 -7.69
CA PRO A 132 -6.47 17.20 -7.39
C PRO A 132 -5.34 16.61 -8.24
N GLU A 133 -4.36 17.42 -8.59
CA GLU A 133 -3.16 17.02 -9.35
C GLU A 133 -2.22 16.09 -8.55
N ALA A 134 -2.69 15.50 -7.46
CA ALA A 134 -1.93 14.63 -6.57
C ALA A 134 -2.82 13.51 -6.03
N ILE A 135 -2.22 12.34 -5.82
CA ILE A 135 -2.86 11.21 -5.16
C ILE A 135 -3.11 11.56 -3.69
N GLU A 136 -4.31 11.27 -3.19
CA GLU A 136 -4.63 11.51 -1.79
C GLU A 136 -3.84 10.56 -0.88
N ILE A 137 -3.21 11.12 0.15
CA ILE A 137 -2.32 10.36 1.04
C ILE A 137 -3.08 9.24 1.75
N THR A 138 -4.35 9.47 2.12
CA THR A 138 -5.20 8.45 2.73
C THR A 138 -5.42 7.25 1.81
N SER A 139 -5.56 7.49 0.50
CA SER A 139 -5.66 6.41 -0.51
C SER A 139 -4.43 5.51 -0.49
N LEU A 140 -3.23 6.08 -0.38
CA LEU A 140 -1.97 5.31 -0.33
C LEU A 140 -1.93 4.36 0.87
N VAL A 141 -2.38 4.81 2.05
CA VAL A 141 -2.43 3.98 3.26
C VAL A 141 -3.43 2.84 3.09
N PHE A 142 -4.63 3.11 2.56
CA PHE A 142 -5.63 2.10 2.27
C PHE A 142 -5.14 1.08 1.25
N LEU A 143 -4.54 1.54 0.16
CA LEU A 143 -3.97 0.69 -0.88
C LEU A 143 -2.88 -0.22 -0.31
N PHE A 144 -1.94 0.36 0.45
CA PHE A 144 -0.90 -0.43 1.10
C PHE A 144 -1.50 -1.50 2.01
N ALA A 145 -2.40 -1.13 2.93
CA ALA A 145 -2.94 -2.06 3.92
C ALA A 145 -3.72 -3.22 3.27
N ILE A 146 -4.60 -2.91 2.32
CA ILE A 146 -5.48 -3.94 1.72
C ILE A 146 -4.71 -4.78 0.70
N ILE A 147 -3.93 -4.18 -0.21
CA ILE A 147 -3.17 -4.95 -1.22
C ILE A 147 -2.15 -5.84 -0.53
N PHE A 148 -1.39 -5.30 0.43
CA PHE A 148 -0.39 -6.07 1.14
C PHE A 148 -1.02 -7.20 1.97
N GLY A 149 -2.14 -6.93 2.65
CA GLY A 149 -2.89 -7.92 3.42
C GLY A 149 -3.38 -9.06 2.54
N LEU A 150 -4.14 -8.75 1.48
CA LEU A 150 -4.66 -9.75 0.54
C LEU A 150 -3.53 -10.53 -0.16
N ALA A 151 -2.47 -9.85 -0.60
CA ALA A 151 -1.32 -10.51 -1.20
C ALA A 151 -0.65 -11.48 -0.22
N THR A 152 -0.55 -11.13 1.05
CA THR A 152 0.03 -12.01 2.08
C THR A 152 -0.88 -13.23 2.36
N ASP A 153 -2.20 -13.03 2.51
CA ASP A 153 -3.14 -14.12 2.76
C ASP A 153 -3.14 -15.17 1.65
N TYR A 154 -3.14 -14.71 0.40
CA TYR A 154 -3.03 -15.60 -0.74
C TYR A 154 -1.65 -16.27 -0.83
N ALA A 155 -0.57 -15.59 -0.43
CA ALA A 155 0.76 -16.19 -0.39
C ALA A 155 0.80 -17.34 0.62
N VAL A 156 0.23 -17.16 1.81
CA VAL A 156 0.11 -18.21 2.82
C VAL A 156 -0.58 -19.44 2.24
N LEU A 157 -1.74 -19.25 1.57
CA LEU A 157 -2.51 -20.35 0.99
C LEU A 157 -1.71 -21.12 -0.08
N VAL A 158 -1.05 -20.41 -1.00
CA VAL A 158 -0.26 -21.05 -2.07
C VAL A 158 0.95 -21.77 -1.49
N MET A 159 1.69 -21.11 -0.58
CA MET A 159 2.90 -21.68 0.01
C MET A 159 2.60 -22.91 0.88
N ALA A 160 1.48 -22.89 1.63
CA ALA A 160 1.04 -24.05 2.38
C ALA A 160 0.82 -25.27 1.46
N ARG A 161 0.13 -25.07 0.35
CA ARG A 161 -0.11 -26.17 -0.61
C ARG A 161 1.13 -26.65 -1.35
N ILE A 162 2.05 -25.75 -1.68
CA ILE A 162 3.33 -26.13 -2.29
C ILE A 162 4.16 -26.91 -1.27
N LYS A 163 4.20 -26.43 -0.01
CA LYS A 163 4.91 -27.14 1.06
C LYS A 163 4.36 -28.53 1.33
N GLU A 164 3.05 -28.69 1.41
CA GLU A 164 2.38 -29.98 1.56
C GLU A 164 2.85 -30.99 0.51
N GLN A 165 2.89 -30.58 -0.77
CA GLN A 165 3.34 -31.46 -1.85
C GLN A 165 4.84 -31.77 -1.78
N HIS A 166 5.65 -30.80 -1.38
CA HIS A 166 7.08 -31.01 -1.17
C HIS A 166 7.36 -31.99 -0.01
N ASP A 167 6.62 -31.84 1.10
CA ASP A 167 6.75 -32.72 2.27
C ASP A 167 6.28 -34.15 2.00
N LEU A 168 5.37 -34.34 1.03
CA LEU A 168 4.96 -35.65 0.49
C LEU A 168 6.02 -36.30 -0.42
N GLY A 169 7.15 -35.63 -0.66
CA GLY A 169 8.29 -36.15 -1.43
C GLY A 169 8.31 -35.72 -2.89
N ASP A 170 7.44 -34.85 -3.34
CA ASP A 170 7.51 -34.30 -4.69
C ASP A 170 8.75 -33.42 -4.87
N VAL A 171 9.42 -33.52 -5.99
CA VAL A 171 10.48 -32.59 -6.38
C VAL A 171 9.92 -31.17 -6.51
N ASN A 172 10.77 -30.17 -6.27
CA ASN A 172 10.34 -28.76 -6.19
C ASN A 172 9.43 -28.33 -7.36
N GLU A 173 9.79 -28.67 -8.61
CA GLU A 173 8.99 -28.27 -9.79
C GLU A 173 7.57 -28.87 -9.77
N LYS A 174 7.44 -30.14 -9.40
CA LYS A 174 6.16 -30.84 -9.32
C LYS A 174 5.32 -30.33 -8.16
N ALA A 175 5.94 -30.10 -7.00
CA ALA A 175 5.27 -29.52 -5.83
C ALA A 175 4.68 -28.14 -6.15
N VAL A 176 5.44 -27.28 -6.84
CA VAL A 176 4.98 -25.95 -7.28
C VAL A 176 3.82 -26.07 -8.28
N ALA A 177 3.94 -26.90 -9.31
CA ALA A 177 2.90 -27.08 -10.32
C ALA A 177 1.59 -27.60 -9.71
N THR A 178 1.69 -28.60 -8.83
CA THR A 178 0.53 -29.18 -8.14
C THR A 178 -0.11 -28.21 -7.16
N GLY A 179 0.69 -27.53 -6.33
CA GLY A 179 0.23 -26.56 -5.35
C GLY A 179 -0.52 -25.39 -6.00
N ILE A 180 0.06 -24.80 -7.05
CA ILE A 180 -0.60 -23.72 -7.82
C ILE A 180 -1.82 -24.25 -8.57
N GLY A 181 -1.75 -25.44 -9.18
CA GLY A 181 -2.89 -26.03 -9.89
C GLY A 181 -4.11 -26.24 -9.01
N ARG A 182 -3.92 -26.64 -7.74
CA ARG A 182 -5.00 -26.83 -6.77
C ARG A 182 -5.58 -25.51 -6.23
N THR A 183 -4.76 -24.49 -6.05
CA THR A 183 -5.19 -23.21 -5.47
C THR A 183 -5.58 -22.18 -6.52
N GLY A 184 -5.05 -22.26 -7.74
CA GLY A 184 -5.15 -21.22 -8.76
C GLY A 184 -6.59 -20.86 -9.13
N ARG A 185 -7.49 -21.84 -9.26
CA ARG A 185 -8.91 -21.58 -9.56
C ARG A 185 -9.59 -20.76 -8.47
N VAL A 186 -9.36 -21.13 -7.21
CA VAL A 186 -9.96 -20.43 -6.06
C VAL A 186 -9.43 -19.01 -5.96
N ILE A 187 -8.13 -18.83 -6.10
CA ILE A 187 -7.47 -17.51 -6.03
C ILE A 187 -7.93 -16.61 -7.19
N SER A 188 -7.96 -17.15 -8.42
CA SER A 188 -8.42 -16.36 -9.57
C SER A 188 -9.89 -15.97 -9.46
N ALA A 189 -10.76 -16.87 -9.01
CA ALA A 189 -12.17 -16.55 -8.78
C ALA A 189 -12.34 -15.48 -7.69
N ALA A 190 -11.63 -15.61 -6.57
CA ALA A 190 -11.65 -14.61 -5.50
C ALA A 190 -11.12 -13.26 -5.98
N ALA A 191 -10.01 -13.24 -6.73
CA ALA A 191 -9.43 -12.02 -7.28
C ALA A 191 -10.40 -11.30 -8.22
N VAL A 192 -11.08 -12.02 -9.11
CA VAL A 192 -12.10 -11.45 -10.00
C VAL A 192 -13.28 -10.91 -9.21
N CYS A 193 -13.80 -11.66 -8.23
CA CYS A 193 -14.90 -11.18 -7.37
C CYS A 193 -14.53 -9.90 -6.65
N ILE A 194 -13.35 -9.84 -6.03
CA ILE A 194 -12.86 -8.66 -5.32
C ILE A 194 -12.66 -7.49 -6.29
N ALA A 195 -12.06 -7.72 -7.46
CA ALA A 195 -11.87 -6.68 -8.46
C ALA A 195 -13.21 -6.10 -8.94
N VAL A 196 -14.22 -6.93 -9.20
CA VAL A 196 -15.56 -6.48 -9.59
C VAL A 196 -16.21 -5.64 -8.50
N VAL A 197 -16.10 -6.05 -7.23
CA VAL A 197 -16.65 -5.30 -6.09
C VAL A 197 -15.98 -3.92 -5.99
N PHE A 198 -14.65 -3.86 -6.08
CA PHE A 198 -13.94 -2.58 -6.04
C PHE A 198 -14.28 -1.71 -7.26
N LEU A 199 -14.31 -2.27 -8.47
CA LEU A 199 -14.67 -1.52 -9.67
C LEU A 199 -16.08 -0.92 -9.61
N ALA A 200 -17.02 -1.55 -8.88
CA ALA A 200 -18.33 -0.97 -8.64
C ALA A 200 -18.23 0.37 -7.88
N PHE A 201 -17.26 0.54 -6.97
CA PHE A 201 -17.01 1.81 -6.29
C PHE A 201 -16.39 2.88 -7.21
N ALA A 202 -15.79 2.52 -8.34
CA ALA A 202 -15.28 3.48 -9.31
C ALA A 202 -16.37 4.34 -9.95
N THR A 203 -17.64 3.94 -9.84
CA THR A 203 -18.81 4.73 -10.28
C THR A 203 -19.22 5.80 -9.27
N SER A 204 -18.60 5.85 -8.10
CA SER A 204 -18.87 6.86 -7.06
C SER A 204 -18.58 8.28 -7.55
N ALA A 205 -19.34 9.27 -7.07
CA ALA A 205 -19.05 10.68 -7.30
C ALA A 205 -17.86 11.19 -6.47
N ILE A 206 -17.40 10.43 -5.46
CA ILE A 206 -16.30 10.79 -4.56
C ILE A 206 -14.98 10.37 -5.20
N PHE A 207 -14.08 11.35 -5.45
CA PHE A 207 -12.78 11.10 -6.07
C PHE A 207 -11.94 10.05 -5.34
N PHE A 208 -11.81 10.17 -4.02
CA PHE A 208 -11.12 9.19 -3.17
C PHE A 208 -11.61 7.75 -3.39
N MET A 209 -12.94 7.56 -3.51
CA MET A 209 -13.51 6.24 -3.75
C MET A 209 -13.14 5.68 -5.13
N LYS A 210 -13.09 6.52 -6.16
CA LYS A 210 -12.64 6.11 -7.51
C LYS A 210 -11.18 5.66 -7.48
N GLU A 211 -10.33 6.45 -6.84
CA GLU A 211 -8.89 6.19 -6.71
C GLU A 211 -8.61 4.87 -5.98
N VAL A 212 -9.22 4.67 -4.81
CA VAL A 212 -9.09 3.44 -4.03
C VAL A 212 -9.67 2.24 -4.80
N ALA A 213 -10.82 2.40 -5.44
CA ALA A 213 -11.48 1.35 -6.20
C ALA A 213 -10.61 0.83 -7.35
N VAL A 214 -10.12 1.72 -8.18
CA VAL A 214 -9.26 1.35 -9.31
C VAL A 214 -7.94 0.75 -8.82
N GLY A 215 -7.32 1.37 -7.81
CA GLY A 215 -6.07 0.88 -7.23
C GLY A 215 -6.20 -0.52 -6.64
N GLN A 216 -7.25 -0.80 -5.86
CA GLN A 216 -7.47 -2.12 -5.28
C GLN A 216 -7.76 -3.17 -6.35
N ALA A 217 -8.62 -2.86 -7.33
CA ALA A 217 -8.91 -3.77 -8.42
C ALA A 217 -7.64 -4.14 -9.22
N LEU A 218 -6.85 -3.13 -9.57
CA LEU A 218 -5.57 -3.33 -10.28
C LEU A 218 -4.57 -4.14 -9.44
N GLY A 219 -4.39 -3.77 -8.17
CA GLY A 219 -3.46 -4.46 -7.27
C GLY A 219 -3.78 -5.94 -7.13
N VAL A 220 -5.05 -6.28 -6.89
CA VAL A 220 -5.49 -7.67 -6.77
C VAL A 220 -5.32 -8.44 -8.09
N LEU A 221 -5.64 -7.83 -9.23
CA LEU A 221 -5.47 -8.47 -10.55
C LEU A 221 -3.99 -8.66 -10.91
N ILE A 222 -3.13 -7.69 -10.65
CA ILE A 222 -1.67 -7.78 -10.85
C ILE A 222 -1.10 -8.90 -9.97
N ASP A 223 -1.50 -8.94 -8.69
CA ASP A 223 -1.05 -9.99 -7.77
C ASP A 223 -1.47 -11.38 -8.25
N ALA A 224 -2.75 -11.57 -8.57
CA ALA A 224 -3.27 -12.87 -8.97
C ALA A 224 -2.70 -13.38 -10.30
N THR A 225 -2.47 -12.49 -11.28
CA THR A 225 -2.04 -12.86 -12.63
C THR A 225 -0.52 -12.81 -12.78
N ILE A 226 0.09 -11.63 -12.65
CA ILE A 226 1.52 -11.45 -12.93
C ILE A 226 2.35 -12.07 -11.80
N VAL A 227 2.04 -11.76 -10.55
CA VAL A 227 2.89 -12.20 -9.45
C VAL A 227 2.70 -13.70 -9.21
N ARG A 228 1.48 -14.14 -8.99
CA ARG A 228 1.23 -15.55 -8.60
C ARG A 228 1.26 -16.53 -9.74
N ALA A 229 0.68 -16.19 -10.89
CA ALA A 229 0.62 -17.12 -11.99
C ALA A 229 1.93 -17.19 -12.79
N LEU A 230 2.77 -16.12 -12.76
CA LEU A 230 4.02 -16.07 -13.53
C LEU A 230 5.26 -15.98 -12.64
N LEU A 231 5.37 -14.95 -11.76
CA LEU A 231 6.61 -14.70 -11.02
C LEU A 231 6.88 -15.75 -9.94
N VAL A 232 5.86 -16.17 -9.18
CA VAL A 232 6.03 -17.19 -8.12
C VAL A 232 6.57 -18.50 -8.70
N PRO A 233 5.93 -19.15 -9.69
CA PRO A 233 6.45 -20.39 -10.24
C PRO A 233 7.81 -20.20 -10.94
N ALA A 234 8.01 -19.10 -11.67
CA ALA A 234 9.27 -18.83 -12.33
C ALA A 234 10.44 -18.73 -11.33
N LEU A 235 10.26 -17.96 -10.25
CA LEU A 235 11.29 -17.83 -9.21
C LEU A 235 11.46 -19.11 -8.39
N MET A 236 10.39 -19.86 -8.14
CA MET A 236 10.53 -21.14 -7.44
C MET A 236 11.27 -22.18 -8.29
N ARG A 237 11.07 -22.16 -9.61
CA ARG A 237 11.84 -23.00 -10.53
C ARG A 237 13.31 -22.57 -10.62
N LEU A 238 13.56 -21.26 -10.72
CA LEU A 238 14.92 -20.71 -10.83
C LEU A 238 15.80 -21.05 -9.61
N PHE A 239 15.22 -21.00 -8.41
CA PHE A 239 15.95 -21.30 -7.17
C PHE A 239 15.92 -22.78 -6.78
N GLY A 240 15.07 -23.61 -7.39
CA GLY A 240 15.02 -25.05 -7.14
C GLY A 240 14.95 -25.39 -5.66
N GLU A 241 15.80 -26.33 -5.21
CA GLU A 241 15.84 -26.77 -3.81
C GLU A 241 16.31 -25.68 -2.82
N TRP A 242 16.97 -24.62 -3.30
CA TRP A 242 17.34 -23.48 -2.44
C TRP A 242 16.12 -22.78 -1.83
N ASN A 243 14.95 -22.94 -2.43
CA ASN A 243 13.70 -22.41 -1.87
C ASN A 243 13.44 -22.92 -0.45
N TRP A 244 13.92 -24.10 -0.10
CA TRP A 244 13.69 -24.75 1.19
C TRP A 244 14.86 -24.56 2.17
N TRP A 245 15.79 -23.69 1.82
CA TRP A 245 16.95 -23.46 2.64
C TRP A 245 16.62 -22.61 3.89
N ALA A 246 17.13 -23.08 5.04
CA ALA A 246 17.20 -22.30 6.27
C ALA A 246 18.43 -22.73 7.09
N PRO A 247 19.06 -21.79 7.85
CA PRO A 247 20.12 -22.11 8.80
C PRO A 247 19.69 -23.11 9.86
N ALA A 248 20.60 -23.97 10.29
CA ALA A 248 20.30 -25.03 11.26
C ALA A 248 19.63 -24.56 12.58
N PRO A 249 20.03 -23.40 13.19
CA PRO A 249 19.35 -22.90 14.39
C PRO A 249 17.90 -22.53 14.11
N LEU A 250 17.61 -21.92 12.97
CA LEU A 250 16.24 -21.55 12.59
C LEU A 250 15.37 -22.77 12.30
N LYS A 251 15.93 -23.82 11.68
CA LYS A 251 15.21 -25.10 11.49
C LYS A 251 14.80 -25.73 12.82
N ARG A 252 15.60 -25.59 13.88
CA ARG A 252 15.23 -26.09 15.22
C ARG A 252 14.04 -25.31 15.79
N ILE A 253 14.00 -23.99 15.61
CA ILE A 253 12.89 -23.15 16.05
C ILE A 253 11.62 -23.54 15.29
N GLN A 254 11.71 -23.67 13.97
CA GLN A 254 10.57 -24.06 13.14
C GLN A 254 10.02 -25.45 13.53
N ARG A 255 10.88 -26.44 13.80
CA ARG A 255 10.44 -27.78 14.29
C ARG A 255 9.73 -27.72 15.64
N ARG A 256 10.04 -26.75 16.49
CA ARG A 256 9.46 -26.59 17.83
C ARG A 256 8.15 -25.79 17.82
N TYR A 257 8.05 -24.79 16.98
CA TYR A 257 6.96 -23.81 16.96
C TYR A 257 6.24 -23.69 15.61
N GLY A 258 6.71 -24.37 14.58
CA GLY A 258 6.10 -24.35 13.25
C GLY A 258 4.74 -25.03 13.23
N PHE A 259 3.92 -24.64 12.26
CA PHE A 259 2.64 -25.28 12.00
C PHE A 259 2.91 -26.68 11.43
N GLN A 260 2.70 -27.71 12.26
CA GLN A 260 2.65 -29.11 11.82
C GLN A 260 1.18 -29.41 11.53
N GLU A 261 0.87 -29.75 10.28
CA GLU A 261 -0.42 -30.36 9.99
C GLU A 261 -0.43 -31.76 10.64
N ALA A 262 -1.43 -32.00 11.49
CA ALA A 262 -1.65 -33.28 12.15
C ALA A 262 -2.19 -34.31 11.17
#